data_8e4ffeb5f7c96f5852fd8a5c7d4bab9e
#
_entry.id   8e4ffeb5f7c96f5852fd8a5c7d4bab9e
#
_cell.length_a   1.000
_cell.length_b   1.000
_cell.length_c   1.000
_cell.angle_alpha   90.00
_cell.angle_beta   90.00
_cell.angle_gamma   90.00
#
_symmetry.space_group_name_H-M   'P 1'
#
loop_
_entity.id
_entity.type
_entity.pdbx_description
1 polymer ?
#
loop_
_entity_poly.entity_id
_entity_poly.type
_entity_poly.pdbx_seq_one_letter_code
_entity_poly.pdbx_strand_id
1 'polypeptide(L)'
;MPRPRNAKTEQDGPSSALIGARLKRSRLAKGLSQAQLAVVIGVTRETITAYESGRARLLDDVISSLAKALSVSADELLGLKKNEIASVDTPSVQIARRMQRIKRLPASEQKAILKTIDMFLKATESE
;
A
#
# COMPACT_ATOMS: atom_id res chain seq x y z
N MET A 1 3.89 -36.49 14.50
CA MET A 1 4.84 -35.56 14.44
C MET A 1 4.39 -34.23 13.93
N PRO A 2 4.67 -33.30 14.64
CA PRO A 2 4.21 -31.99 14.24
C PRO A 2 4.96 -31.52 13.03
N ARG A 3 4.27 -30.89 12.23
CA ARG A 3 4.80 -30.48 11.11
C ARG A 3 5.02 -29.10 11.14
N PRO A 4 5.78 -28.62 10.32
CA PRO A 4 6.19 -27.22 10.31
C PRO A 4 5.13 -26.33 9.71
N ARG A 5 3.93 -26.44 10.23
CA ARG A 5 2.89 -25.59 9.76
C ARG A 5 3.18 -24.14 9.90
N ASN A 6 3.82 -23.79 10.99
CA ASN A 6 4.13 -22.40 11.24
C ASN A 6 5.12 -21.86 10.25
N ALA A 7 6.14 -22.64 9.98
CA ALA A 7 7.13 -22.23 9.01
C ALA A 7 6.50 -22.07 7.64
N LYS A 8 5.58 -22.98 7.32
CA LYS A 8 4.92 -22.92 6.06
C LYS A 8 4.08 -21.68 5.93
N THR A 9 3.37 -21.34 6.97
CA THR A 9 2.55 -20.14 6.96
C THR A 9 3.39 -18.90 6.73
N GLU A 10 4.53 -18.86 7.35
CA GLU A 10 5.40 -17.71 7.20
C GLU A 10 5.94 -17.61 5.79
N GLN A 11 6.18 -18.73 5.17
CA GLN A 11 6.70 -18.73 3.81
C GLN A 11 5.65 -18.35 2.79
N ASP A 12 4.39 -18.53 3.14
CA ASP A 12 3.31 -18.30 2.21
C ASP A 12 2.91 -16.84 2.09
N GLY A 13 3.53 -15.95 2.84
CA GLY A 13 3.20 -14.54 2.72
C GLY A 13 3.25 -13.83 4.05
N PRO A 14 2.74 -12.60 4.09
CA PRO A 14 2.77 -11.81 5.32
C PRO A 14 1.97 -12.47 6.42
N SER A 15 2.45 -12.33 7.65
CA SER A 15 1.74 -12.89 8.77
C SER A 15 0.45 -12.12 9.03
N SER A 16 -0.49 -12.78 9.69
CA SER A 16 -1.74 -12.12 10.06
C SER A 16 -1.49 -10.92 10.96
N ALA A 17 -0.46 -11.01 11.80
CA ALA A 17 -0.15 -9.91 12.70
C ALA A 17 0.30 -8.67 11.94
N LEU A 18 1.09 -8.85 10.89
CA LEU A 18 1.55 -7.72 10.10
C LEU A 18 0.41 -7.10 9.30
N ILE A 19 -0.45 -7.93 8.75
CA ILE A 19 -1.61 -7.44 8.02
C ILE A 19 -2.52 -6.69 8.97
N GLY A 20 -2.72 -7.22 10.18
CA GLY A 20 -3.54 -6.54 11.18
C GLY A 20 -2.98 -5.18 11.57
N ALA A 21 -1.66 -5.08 11.68
CA ALA A 21 -1.03 -3.82 12.02
C ALA A 21 -1.23 -2.79 10.91
N ARG A 22 -1.16 -3.22 9.67
CA ARG A 22 -1.41 -2.32 8.54
C ARG A 22 -2.85 -1.89 8.50
N LEU A 23 -3.75 -2.80 8.80
CA LEU A 23 -5.17 -2.49 8.87
C LEU A 23 -5.42 -1.41 9.92
N LYS A 24 -4.87 -1.58 11.09
CA LYS A 24 -5.04 -0.61 12.15
C LYS A 24 -4.49 0.75 11.75
N ARG A 25 -3.33 0.78 11.12
CA ARG A 25 -2.73 2.03 10.68
C ARG A 25 -3.61 2.73 9.66
N SER A 26 -4.13 1.98 8.69
CA SER A 26 -5.00 2.55 7.67
C SER A 26 -6.29 3.08 8.28
N ARG A 27 -6.83 2.35 9.25
CA ARG A 27 -8.04 2.78 9.94
C ARG A 27 -7.82 4.10 10.66
N LEU A 28 -6.72 4.20 11.39
CA LEU A 28 -6.42 5.41 12.13
C LEU A 28 -6.15 6.58 11.20
N ALA A 29 -5.50 6.31 10.08
CA ALA A 29 -5.24 7.35 9.09
C ALA A 29 -6.55 7.89 8.51
N LYS A 30 -7.57 7.04 8.45
CA LYS A 30 -8.86 7.45 7.95
C LYS A 30 -9.71 8.11 9.03
N GLY A 31 -9.26 8.08 10.27
CA GLY A 31 -9.99 8.69 11.36
C GLY A 31 -11.16 7.86 11.87
N LEU A 32 -11.12 6.55 11.68
CA LEU A 32 -12.22 5.68 12.09
C LEU A 32 -11.89 4.93 13.36
N SER A 33 -12.90 4.73 14.19
CA SER A 33 -12.77 3.83 15.33
C SER A 33 -13.00 2.40 14.85
N GLN A 34 -12.66 1.44 15.70
CA GLN A 34 -12.94 0.03 15.38
C GLN A 34 -14.44 -0.18 15.18
N ALA A 35 -15.24 0.43 16.03
CA ALA A 35 -16.68 0.27 15.92
C ALA A 35 -17.21 0.87 14.62
N GLN A 36 -16.67 2.01 14.22
CA GLN A 36 -17.11 2.63 12.98
C GLN A 36 -16.75 1.79 11.77
N LEU A 37 -15.53 1.26 11.75
CA LEU A 37 -15.13 0.41 10.64
C LEU A 37 -15.97 -0.86 10.60
N ALA A 38 -16.29 -1.41 11.77
CA ALA A 38 -17.13 -2.61 11.84
C ALA A 38 -18.48 -2.37 11.20
N VAL A 39 -19.08 -1.21 11.47
CA VAL A 39 -20.36 -0.87 10.87
C VAL A 39 -20.25 -0.77 9.35
N VAL A 40 -19.19 -0.14 8.88
CA VAL A 40 -19.02 0.08 7.45
C VAL A 40 -18.93 -1.23 6.68
N ILE A 41 -18.21 -2.21 7.20
CA ILE A 41 -18.05 -3.46 6.48
C ILE A 41 -19.00 -4.56 6.97
N GLY A 42 -19.87 -4.25 7.94
CA GLY A 42 -20.90 -5.19 8.32
C GLY A 42 -20.45 -6.32 9.23
N VAL A 43 -19.50 -6.06 10.12
CA VAL A 43 -19.06 -7.06 11.08
C VAL A 43 -19.13 -6.45 12.48
N THR A 44 -18.77 -7.25 13.49
CA THR A 44 -18.77 -6.74 14.85
C THR A 44 -17.45 -6.09 15.17
N ARG A 45 -17.45 -5.25 16.20
CA ARG A 45 -16.22 -4.62 16.66
C ARG A 45 -15.20 -5.67 17.08
N GLU A 46 -15.68 -6.74 17.72
CA GLU A 46 -14.79 -7.81 18.14
C GLU A 46 -14.09 -8.45 16.96
N THR A 47 -14.78 -8.53 15.84
CA THR A 47 -14.18 -9.05 14.62
C THR A 47 -13.05 -8.15 14.14
N ILE A 48 -13.26 -6.84 14.16
CA ILE A 48 -12.21 -5.90 13.79
C ILE A 48 -11.02 -6.04 14.73
N THR A 49 -11.28 -6.16 16.02
CA THR A 49 -10.22 -6.34 17.00
C THR A 49 -9.41 -7.58 16.69
N ALA A 50 -10.07 -8.68 16.35
CA ALA A 50 -9.39 -9.92 16.03
C ALA A 50 -8.55 -9.78 14.77
N TYR A 51 -9.05 -9.07 13.77
CA TYR A 51 -8.27 -8.83 12.55
C TYR A 51 -7.03 -8.00 12.85
N GLU A 52 -7.18 -6.94 13.61
CA GLU A 52 -6.05 -6.04 13.89
C GLU A 52 -4.99 -6.70 14.77
N SER A 53 -5.39 -7.61 15.62
CA SER A 53 -4.43 -8.31 16.49
C SER A 53 -3.80 -9.52 15.81
N GLY A 54 -4.30 -9.92 14.66
CA GLY A 54 -3.77 -11.07 13.96
C GLY A 54 -4.35 -12.40 14.41
N ARG A 55 -5.37 -12.38 15.28
CA ARG A 55 -5.97 -13.62 15.74
C ARG A 55 -6.90 -14.24 14.72
N ALA A 56 -7.41 -13.43 13.81
CA ALA A 56 -8.29 -13.92 12.76
C ALA A 56 -7.69 -13.57 11.41
N ARG A 57 -7.83 -14.47 10.46
CA ARG A 57 -7.31 -14.25 9.11
C ARG A 57 -8.31 -13.44 8.30
N LEU A 58 -7.78 -12.65 7.39
CA LEU A 58 -8.62 -11.88 6.49
C LEU A 58 -8.81 -12.67 5.21
N LEU A 59 -10.06 -12.97 4.90
CA LEU A 59 -10.39 -13.67 3.67
C LEU A 59 -10.49 -12.66 2.53
N ASP A 60 -10.49 -13.17 1.31
CA ASP A 60 -10.44 -12.32 0.12
C ASP A 60 -11.54 -11.27 0.10
N ASP A 61 -12.77 -11.68 0.38
CA ASP A 61 -13.87 -10.73 0.33
C ASP A 61 -13.78 -9.69 1.44
N VAL A 62 -13.24 -10.07 2.59
CA VAL A 62 -13.06 -9.13 3.68
C VAL A 62 -11.97 -8.13 3.33
N ILE A 63 -10.87 -8.61 2.73
CA ILE A 63 -9.80 -7.72 2.29
C ILE A 63 -10.34 -6.69 1.31
N SER A 64 -11.16 -7.11 0.37
CA SER A 64 -11.76 -6.20 -0.60
C SER A 64 -12.65 -5.16 0.09
N SER A 65 -13.45 -5.59 1.04
CA SER A 65 -14.33 -4.68 1.77
C SER A 65 -13.54 -3.66 2.57
N LEU A 66 -12.49 -4.12 3.24
CA LEU A 66 -11.65 -3.23 4.03
C LEU A 66 -10.91 -2.24 3.15
N ALA A 67 -10.39 -2.71 2.02
CA ALA A 67 -9.67 -1.84 1.10
C ALA A 67 -10.57 -0.71 0.62
N LYS A 68 -11.80 -1.03 0.27
CA LYS A 68 -12.75 -0.02 -0.17
C LYS A 68 -13.09 0.95 0.95
N ALA A 69 -13.36 0.42 2.13
CA ALA A 69 -13.75 1.26 3.26
C ALA A 69 -12.62 2.22 3.65
N LEU A 70 -11.40 1.78 3.52
CA LEU A 70 -10.24 2.57 3.93
C LEU A 70 -9.60 3.34 2.79
N SER A 71 -10.11 3.17 1.58
CA SER A 71 -9.59 3.86 0.39
C SER A 71 -8.13 3.52 0.14
N VAL A 72 -7.79 2.27 0.33
CA VAL A 72 -6.45 1.77 0.02
C VAL A 72 -6.61 0.58 -0.91
N SER A 73 -5.52 0.17 -1.53
CA SER A 73 -5.57 -1.03 -2.36
C SER A 73 -5.38 -2.27 -1.49
N ALA A 74 -5.82 -3.41 -2.00
CA ALA A 74 -5.58 -4.67 -1.32
C ALA A 74 -4.08 -4.91 -1.16
N ASP A 75 -3.30 -4.56 -2.17
CA ASP A 75 -1.85 -4.73 -2.11
C ASP A 75 -1.23 -3.90 -1.01
N GLU A 76 -1.73 -2.69 -0.80
CA GLU A 76 -1.24 -1.85 0.28
C GLU A 76 -1.55 -2.47 1.64
N LEU A 77 -2.75 -3.00 1.77
CA LEU A 77 -3.17 -3.61 3.02
C LEU A 77 -2.32 -4.83 3.34
N LEU A 78 -2.00 -5.60 2.31
CA LEU A 78 -1.18 -6.79 2.47
C LEU A 78 0.30 -6.47 2.51
N GLY A 79 0.69 -5.25 2.15
CA GLY A 79 2.09 -4.87 2.18
C GLY A 79 2.90 -5.40 1.02
N LEU A 80 2.23 -5.77 -0.06
CA LEU A 80 2.92 -6.40 -1.17
C LEU A 80 3.50 -5.41 -2.16
N LYS A 81 2.86 -4.27 -2.30
CA LYS A 81 3.26 -3.34 -3.34
C LYS A 81 4.00 -2.13 -2.81
N LYS A 82 3.36 -1.45 -1.89
CA LYS A 82 3.89 -0.20 -1.41
C LYS A 82 5.20 -0.35 -0.65
N ASN A 83 5.29 -1.40 0.13
CA ASN A 83 6.49 -1.60 0.94
C ASN A 83 7.72 -1.83 0.08
N GLU A 84 7.56 -2.57 -0.98
CA GLU A 84 8.68 -2.85 -1.86
C GLU A 84 9.16 -1.58 -2.52
N ILE A 85 8.23 -0.76 -2.97
CA ILE A 85 8.58 0.50 -3.61
C ILE A 85 9.26 1.43 -2.63
N ALA A 86 8.76 1.48 -1.41
CA ALA A 86 9.30 2.39 -0.42
C ALA A 86 10.71 2.00 0.02
N SER A 87 11.02 0.71 -0.03
CA SER A 87 12.32 0.25 0.44
C SER A 87 13.38 0.24 -0.65
N VAL A 88 12.99 0.42 -1.90
CA VAL A 88 13.92 0.41 -3.02
C VAL A 88 14.10 1.82 -3.56
N ASP A 89 15.33 2.27 -3.61
CA ASP A 89 15.61 3.62 -4.08
C ASP A 89 16.39 3.56 -5.39
N THR A 90 15.77 2.94 -6.38
CA THR A 90 16.36 2.85 -7.71
C THR A 90 16.16 4.15 -8.47
N PRO A 91 16.92 4.37 -9.54
CA PRO A 91 16.67 5.53 -10.39
C PRO A 91 15.23 5.60 -10.90
N SER A 92 14.63 4.46 -11.20
CA SER A 92 13.24 4.46 -11.66
C SER A 92 12.29 5.02 -10.60
N VAL A 93 12.49 4.65 -9.35
CA VAL A 93 11.67 5.15 -8.26
C VAL A 93 11.90 6.65 -8.07
N GLN A 94 13.16 7.07 -8.16
CA GLN A 94 13.49 8.48 -8.01
C GLN A 94 12.83 9.30 -9.10
N ILE A 95 12.86 8.81 -10.32
CA ILE A 95 12.21 9.51 -11.43
C ILE A 95 10.71 9.61 -11.18
N ALA A 96 10.08 8.53 -10.75
CA ALA A 96 8.65 8.53 -10.50
C ALA A 96 8.26 9.54 -9.42
N ARG A 97 9.07 9.63 -8.36
CA ARG A 97 8.79 10.60 -7.30
C ARG A 97 8.88 12.02 -7.80
N ARG A 98 9.89 12.30 -8.61
CA ARG A 98 10.06 13.64 -9.15
C ARG A 98 8.97 13.99 -10.15
N MET A 99 8.49 13.01 -10.89
CA MET A 99 7.35 13.24 -11.79
C MET A 99 6.12 13.69 -11.03
N GLN A 100 5.87 13.09 -9.87
CA GLN A 100 4.73 13.51 -9.06
C GLN A 100 4.87 14.95 -8.60
N ARG A 101 6.07 15.36 -8.26
CA ARG A 101 6.31 16.73 -7.83
C ARG A 101 6.19 17.69 -8.99
N ILE A 102 6.66 17.28 -10.16
CA ILE A 102 6.58 18.13 -11.35
C ILE A 102 5.13 18.40 -11.71
N LYS A 103 4.25 17.43 -11.53
CA LYS A 103 2.85 17.62 -11.85
C LYS A 103 2.18 18.72 -11.05
N ARG A 104 2.76 19.09 -9.93
CA ARG A 104 2.20 20.15 -9.09
C ARG A 104 2.69 21.53 -9.43
N LEU A 105 3.63 21.64 -10.36
CA LEU A 105 4.17 22.93 -10.75
C LEU A 105 3.26 23.64 -11.71
N PRO A 106 3.38 24.99 -11.80
CA PRO A 106 2.63 25.73 -12.81
C PRO A 106 3.00 25.27 -14.21
N ALA A 107 2.08 25.47 -15.14
CA ALA A 107 2.24 24.97 -16.50
C ALA A 107 3.51 25.49 -17.16
N SER A 108 3.87 26.74 -16.92
CA SER A 108 5.07 27.29 -17.55
C SER A 108 6.33 26.58 -17.07
N GLU A 109 6.36 26.21 -15.80
CA GLU A 109 7.53 25.51 -15.27
C GLU A 109 7.55 24.06 -15.74
N GLN A 110 6.38 23.45 -15.86
CA GLN A 110 6.33 22.10 -16.42
C GLN A 110 6.89 22.10 -17.84
N LYS A 111 6.53 23.08 -18.63
CA LYS A 111 7.01 23.20 -20.00
C LYS A 111 8.53 23.32 -20.05
N ALA A 112 9.08 24.15 -19.18
CA ALA A 112 10.53 24.35 -19.15
C ALA A 112 11.25 23.05 -18.79
N ILE A 113 10.72 22.31 -17.83
CA ILE A 113 11.32 21.06 -17.41
C ILE A 113 11.24 20.02 -18.51
N LEU A 114 10.08 19.92 -19.15
CA LEU A 114 9.92 18.95 -20.23
C LEU A 114 10.88 19.25 -21.38
N LYS A 115 11.08 20.52 -21.67
CA LYS A 115 12.01 20.90 -22.72
C LYS A 115 13.42 20.44 -22.39
N THR A 116 13.83 20.63 -21.15
CA THR A 116 15.15 20.18 -20.70
C THR A 116 15.30 18.68 -20.80
N ILE A 117 14.27 17.96 -20.37
CA ILE A 117 14.26 16.50 -20.44
C ILE A 117 14.37 16.05 -21.89
N ASP A 118 13.62 16.69 -22.78
CA ASP A 118 13.64 16.33 -24.19
C ASP A 118 15.01 16.52 -24.79
N MET A 119 15.72 17.55 -24.38
CA MET A 119 17.08 17.79 -24.87
C MET A 119 18.01 16.64 -24.50
N PHE A 120 17.91 16.17 -23.27
CA PHE A 120 18.73 15.05 -22.84
C PHE A 120 18.37 13.77 -23.59
N LEU A 121 17.08 13.54 -23.77
CA LEU A 121 16.64 12.33 -24.46
C LEU A 121 17.08 12.33 -25.91
N LYS A 122 16.98 13.48 -26.57
CA LYS A 122 17.41 13.59 -27.95
C LYS A 122 18.89 13.37 -28.11
N ALA A 123 19.67 13.93 -27.21
CA ALA A 123 21.12 13.76 -27.27
C ALA A 123 21.49 12.30 -27.18
N THR A 124 20.81 11.55 -26.32
CA THR A 124 21.08 10.12 -26.17
C THR A 124 20.61 9.34 -27.37
N GLU A 125 19.44 9.68 -27.87
CA GLU A 125 18.86 8.94 -28.98
C GLU A 125 19.60 9.18 -30.29
N SER A 126 20.26 10.30 -30.41
CA SER A 126 21.01 10.61 -31.63
C SER A 126 22.24 9.76 -31.78
N GLU A 127 22.68 9.13 -30.72
CA GLU A 127 23.83 8.26 -30.79
C GLU A 127 23.45 6.86 -31.17
#